data_98094f698cf5f666b8005c079e9cdf92
#
_entry.id   98094f698cf5f666b8005c079e9cdf92
#
_cell.length_a   1.000
_cell.length_b   1.000
_cell.length_c   1.000
_cell.angle_alpha   90.00
_cell.angle_beta   90.00
_cell.angle_gamma   90.00
#
_symmetry.space_group_name_H-M   'P 1'
#
loop_
_entity.id
_entity.type
_entity.pdbx_description
1 polymer ?
#
loop_
_entity_poly.entity_id
_entity_poly.type
_entity_poly.pdbx_seq_one_letter_code
_entity_poly.pdbx_strand_id
1 'polypeptide(L)'
;MAQFSIEIPDEAINRVVDAMCAIYGHPNSIDNPAFDDSIPEGELNLSVIDNPETRGQFANRKVREFLMENVHAHEVRLAADAAREGVQIDFTISDPS
;
A
#
# COMPACT_ATOMS: atom_id res chain seq x y z
N MET A 1 -6.25 -4.29 -20.94
CA MET A 1 -5.92 -3.53 -19.71
C MET A 1 -4.77 -2.59 -20.02
N ALA A 2 -4.91 -1.34 -19.63
CA ALA A 2 -3.85 -0.36 -19.81
C ALA A 2 -2.76 -0.53 -18.76
N GLN A 3 -1.53 -0.20 -19.13
CA GLN A 3 -0.42 -0.24 -18.21
C GLN A 3 0.15 1.16 -18.04
N PHE A 4 0.49 1.46 -16.80
CA PHE A 4 1.20 2.68 -16.44
C PHE A 4 2.51 2.24 -15.80
N SER A 5 3.62 2.55 -16.43
CA SER A 5 4.91 2.09 -15.91
C SER A 5 5.88 3.24 -15.75
N ILE A 6 6.75 3.09 -14.76
CA ILE A 6 7.79 4.06 -14.45
C ILE A 6 9.12 3.33 -14.53
N GLU A 7 10.07 3.94 -15.22
CA GLU A 7 11.39 3.36 -15.37
C GLU A 7 12.34 3.96 -14.35
N ILE A 8 12.99 3.10 -13.57
CA ILE A 8 13.96 3.53 -12.56
C ILE A 8 15.32 3.00 -13.00
N PRO A 9 16.31 3.89 -13.20
CA PRO A 9 17.65 3.44 -13.59
C PRO A 9 18.22 2.45 -12.56
N ASP A 10 18.98 1.46 -13.04
CA ASP A 10 19.53 0.43 -12.17
C ASP A 10 20.34 1.03 -11.02
N GLU A 11 21.11 2.09 -11.28
CA GLU A 11 21.92 2.73 -10.26
C GLU A 11 21.11 3.45 -9.20
N ALA A 12 19.83 3.70 -9.46
CA ALA A 12 18.94 4.39 -8.52
C ALA A 12 18.04 3.42 -7.75
N ILE A 13 17.93 2.17 -8.20
CA ILE A 13 16.96 1.24 -7.62
C ILE A 13 17.21 0.99 -6.13
N ASN A 14 18.46 0.82 -5.73
CA ASN A 14 18.78 0.57 -4.33
C ASN A 14 18.45 1.78 -3.45
N ARG A 15 18.62 2.98 -3.98
CA ARG A 15 18.28 4.20 -3.25
C ARG A 15 16.78 4.29 -2.99
N VAL A 16 15.98 3.90 -3.97
CA VAL A 16 14.52 3.88 -3.84
C VAL A 16 14.10 2.85 -2.80
N VAL A 17 14.64 1.63 -2.90
CA VAL A 17 14.31 0.56 -1.97
C VAL A 17 14.72 0.93 -0.55
N ASP A 18 15.94 1.46 -0.37
CA ASP A 18 16.43 1.87 0.94
C ASP A 18 15.52 2.94 1.55
N ALA A 19 15.14 3.93 0.77
CA ALA A 19 14.30 5.02 1.24
C ALA A 19 12.92 4.51 1.68
N MET A 20 12.30 3.66 0.85
CA MET A 20 10.97 3.12 1.16
C MET A 20 11.00 2.26 2.42
N CYS A 21 12.03 1.43 2.55
CA CYS A 21 12.16 0.56 3.73
C CYS A 21 12.44 1.37 4.99
N ALA A 22 13.21 2.44 4.89
CA ALA A 22 13.53 3.28 6.04
C ALA A 22 12.33 4.11 6.48
N ILE A 23 11.61 4.68 5.52
CA ILE A 23 10.49 5.57 5.82
C ILE A 23 9.28 4.79 6.36
N TYR A 24 8.97 3.65 5.74
CA TYR A 24 7.78 2.88 6.09
C TYR A 24 8.06 1.72 7.04
N GLY A 25 9.34 1.44 7.33
CA GLY A 25 9.69 0.45 8.33
C GLY A 25 9.51 -0.99 7.88
N HIS A 26 10.33 -1.45 6.94
CA HIS A 26 10.31 -2.87 6.54
C HIS A 26 11.00 -3.73 7.61
N PRO A 27 10.27 -4.62 8.28
CA PRO A 27 10.90 -5.50 9.27
C PRO A 27 11.68 -6.62 8.59
N ASN A 28 12.87 -6.92 9.12
CA ASN A 28 13.67 -8.05 8.61
C ASN A 28 13.07 -9.39 9.01
N SER A 29 12.33 -9.43 10.12
CA SER A 29 11.69 -10.64 10.61
C SER A 29 10.29 -10.32 11.10
N ILE A 30 9.44 -11.33 11.10
CA ILE A 30 8.05 -11.23 11.52
C ILE A 30 7.70 -12.36 12.44
N ASP A 31 6.59 -12.24 13.15
CA ASP A 31 6.03 -13.33 13.93
C ASP A 31 5.64 -14.46 12.98
N ASN A 32 5.99 -15.68 13.37
CA ASN A 32 5.68 -16.86 12.56
C ASN A 32 4.20 -17.22 12.72
N PRO A 33 3.39 -17.12 11.67
CA PRO A 33 1.97 -17.47 11.76
C PRO A 33 1.72 -18.96 12.03
N ALA A 34 2.72 -19.79 11.79
CA ALA A 34 2.62 -21.23 12.07
C ALA A 34 3.16 -21.58 13.45
N PHE A 35 3.57 -20.61 14.26
CA PHE A 35 4.07 -20.88 15.60
C PHE A 35 2.98 -21.50 16.47
N ASP A 36 3.35 -22.57 17.15
CA ASP A 36 2.45 -23.30 18.08
C ASP A 36 2.94 -23.06 19.50
N ASP A 37 2.22 -22.27 20.28
CA ASP A 37 2.62 -21.92 21.64
C ASP A 37 2.35 -23.05 22.64
N SER A 38 1.71 -24.13 22.21
CA SER A 38 1.47 -25.28 23.06
C SER A 38 2.70 -26.22 23.14
N ILE A 39 3.72 -26.00 22.31
CA ILE A 39 4.94 -26.78 22.33
C ILE A 39 6.14 -25.84 22.46
N PRO A 40 7.29 -26.37 22.95
CA PRO A 40 8.48 -25.51 23.11
C PRO A 40 8.96 -24.94 21.81
N GLU A 41 9.47 -23.71 21.88
CA GLU A 41 10.11 -23.08 20.73
C GLU A 41 11.40 -23.84 20.39
N GLY A 42 11.67 -23.99 19.08
CA GLY A 42 12.86 -24.66 18.58
C GLY A 42 12.89 -24.58 17.07
N GLU A 43 13.83 -25.32 16.44
CA GLU A 43 14.03 -25.27 15.00
C GLU A 43 12.76 -25.61 14.22
N LEU A 44 11.93 -26.50 14.77
CA LEU A 44 10.68 -26.89 14.11
C LEU A 44 9.47 -26.07 14.56
N ASN A 45 9.69 -25.12 15.45
CA ASN A 45 8.61 -24.29 15.99
C ASN A 45 9.19 -22.93 16.38
N LEU A 46 9.53 -22.15 15.36
CA LEU A 46 10.10 -20.82 15.57
C LEU A 46 8.99 -19.81 15.80
N SER A 47 9.17 -18.94 16.81
CA SER A 47 8.22 -17.87 17.08
C SER A 47 8.39 -16.72 16.11
N VAL A 48 9.59 -16.57 15.55
CA VAL A 48 9.95 -15.50 14.62
C VAL A 48 10.65 -16.09 13.42
N ILE A 49 10.30 -15.62 12.23
CA ILE A 49 10.92 -16.07 10.99
C ILE A 49 11.36 -14.85 10.19
N ASP A 50 12.21 -15.09 9.19
CA ASP A 50 12.58 -14.04 8.26
C ASP A 50 11.33 -13.57 7.53
N ASN A 51 11.28 -12.28 7.29
CA ASN A 51 10.14 -11.70 6.56
C ASN A 51 10.14 -12.25 5.13
N PRO A 52 9.08 -12.96 4.71
CA PRO A 52 9.00 -13.47 3.34
C PRO A 52 8.86 -12.37 2.29
N GLU A 53 8.39 -11.20 2.69
CA GLU A 53 8.34 -10.06 1.76
C GLU A 53 9.73 -9.44 1.71
N THR A 54 10.37 -9.48 0.53
CA THR A 54 11.68 -8.88 0.37
C THR A 54 11.57 -7.36 0.41
N ARG A 55 12.73 -6.70 0.58
CA ARG A 55 12.79 -5.24 0.57
C ARG A 55 12.25 -4.66 -0.74
N GLY A 56 12.59 -5.28 -1.86
CA GLY A 56 12.09 -4.84 -3.16
C GLY A 56 10.59 -5.02 -3.29
N GLN A 57 10.06 -6.14 -2.82
CA GLN A 57 8.62 -6.39 -2.83
C GLN A 57 7.89 -5.40 -1.95
N PHE A 58 8.45 -5.10 -0.77
CA PHE A 58 7.90 -4.12 0.14
C PHE A 58 7.84 -2.74 -0.50
N ALA A 59 8.94 -2.30 -1.12
CA ALA A 59 9.01 -1.01 -1.79
C ALA A 59 7.97 -0.92 -2.91
N ASN A 60 7.85 -1.98 -3.70
CA ASN A 60 6.86 -2.05 -4.77
C ASN A 60 5.44 -1.92 -4.22
N ARG A 61 5.15 -2.64 -3.13
CA ARG A 61 3.84 -2.58 -2.50
C ARG A 61 3.53 -1.17 -1.99
N LYS A 62 4.51 -0.50 -1.38
CA LYS A 62 4.32 0.85 -0.87
C LYS A 62 4.06 1.87 -1.97
N VAL A 63 4.72 1.71 -3.11
CA VAL A 63 4.46 2.57 -4.27
C VAL A 63 3.04 2.37 -4.78
N ARG A 64 2.60 1.11 -4.87
CA ARG A 64 1.23 0.82 -5.31
C ARG A 64 0.20 1.39 -4.33
N GLU A 65 0.46 1.24 -3.03
CA GLU A 65 -0.42 1.81 -1.99
C GLU A 65 -0.49 3.32 -2.08
N PHE A 66 0.66 3.96 -2.33
CA PHE A 66 0.71 5.41 -2.51
C PHE A 66 -0.22 5.85 -3.64
N LEU A 67 -0.15 5.17 -4.78
CA LEU A 67 -0.99 5.52 -5.92
C LEU A 67 -2.47 5.29 -5.60
N MET A 68 -2.80 4.17 -4.98
CA MET A 68 -4.18 3.87 -4.61
C MET A 68 -4.73 4.87 -3.59
N GLU A 69 -3.92 5.26 -2.62
CA GLU A 69 -4.32 6.23 -1.60
C GLU A 69 -4.58 7.59 -2.22
N ASN A 70 -3.77 7.98 -3.20
CA ASN A 70 -3.95 9.26 -3.87
C ASN A 70 -5.22 9.28 -4.71
N VAL A 71 -5.49 8.20 -5.41
CA VAL A 71 -6.74 8.08 -6.18
C VAL A 71 -7.93 8.14 -5.24
N HIS A 72 -7.87 7.38 -4.15
CA HIS A 72 -8.95 7.34 -3.17
C HIS A 72 -9.21 8.73 -2.58
N ALA A 73 -8.14 9.43 -2.18
CA ALA A 73 -8.28 10.76 -1.59
C ALA A 73 -8.90 11.76 -2.59
N HIS A 74 -8.48 11.66 -3.84
CA HIS A 74 -9.02 12.52 -4.90
C HIS A 74 -10.52 12.25 -5.11
N GLU A 75 -10.90 10.98 -5.17
CA GLU A 75 -12.30 10.62 -5.42
C GLU A 75 -13.20 10.95 -4.24
N VAL A 76 -12.68 10.82 -3.02
CA VAL A 76 -13.42 11.25 -1.83
C VAL A 76 -13.69 12.74 -1.89
N ARG A 77 -12.71 13.53 -2.31
CA ARG A 77 -12.88 14.98 -2.45
C ARG A 77 -13.92 15.30 -3.52
N LEU A 78 -13.86 14.62 -4.66
CA LEU A 78 -14.83 14.83 -5.72
C LEU A 78 -16.25 14.50 -5.25
N ALA A 79 -16.41 13.42 -4.50
CA ALA A 79 -17.71 13.04 -3.97
C ALA A 79 -18.23 14.07 -2.97
N ALA A 80 -17.36 14.62 -2.13
CA ALA A 80 -17.75 15.66 -1.18
C ALA A 80 -18.16 16.93 -1.88
N ASP A 81 -17.41 17.34 -2.91
CA ASP A 81 -17.74 18.53 -3.69
C ASP A 81 -19.07 18.35 -4.44
N ALA A 82 -19.26 17.18 -5.04
CA ALA A 82 -20.50 16.86 -5.74
C ALA A 82 -21.70 16.88 -4.78
N ALA A 83 -21.51 16.38 -3.57
CA ALA A 83 -22.58 16.39 -2.57
C ALA A 83 -22.97 17.81 -2.18
N ARG A 84 -22.00 18.70 -2.05
CA ARG A 84 -22.30 20.11 -1.77
C ARG A 84 -23.02 20.79 -2.91
N GLU A 85 -22.56 20.54 -4.13
CA GLU A 85 -23.18 21.10 -5.32
C GLU A 85 -24.56 20.49 -5.56
N GLY A 86 -24.71 19.20 -5.29
CA GLY A 86 -25.98 18.53 -5.47
C GLY A 86 -27.10 19.10 -4.64
N VAL A 87 -26.77 19.63 -3.48
CA VAL A 87 -27.76 20.28 -2.64
C VAL A 87 -28.29 21.54 -3.29
N GLN A 88 -27.47 22.20 -4.10
CA GLN A 88 -27.87 23.41 -4.81
C GLN A 88 -28.60 23.10 -6.11
N ILE A 89 -28.18 22.08 -6.77
CA ILE A 89 -28.67 21.74 -8.09
C ILE A 89 -29.95 21.00 -8.03
N ASP A 90 -30.08 20.33 -7.56
CA ASP A 90 -30.93 19.41 -7.76
C ASP A 90 -31.62 19.35 -8.64
N PHE A 91 -30.43 19.50 -8.83
CA PHE A 91 -29.97 19.26 -9.40
C PHE A 91 -29.87 19.23 -10.18
N THR A 92 -30.17 19.21 -10.25
CA THR A 92 -29.76 19.01 -11.15
C THR A 92 -29.50 18.42 -11.61
N ILE A 93 -29.85 17.97 -11.55
CA ILE A 93 -29.43 17.40 -12.00
C ILE A 93 -29.89 17.20 -12.53
N SER A 94 -30.56 17.00 -12.54
CA SER A 94 -30.66 16.79 -13.03
C SER A 94 -30.80 16.70 -13.59
N ASP A 95 -31.48 16.64 -13.56
CA ASP A 95 -31.38 16.54 -13.93
C ASP A 95 -31.53 16.61 -14.37
N PRO A 96 -32.26 16.72 -14.51
CA PRO A 96 -32.22 16.60 -14.87
C PRO A 96 -32.32 16.74 -15.13
N SER A 97 -32.85 16.55 -14.87
CA SER A 97 -32.63 16.51 -15.03
C SER A 97 -32.38 16.61 -15.09
#